data_89e4e42292c40897372f5ef681568a00
#
_entry.id   89e4e42292c40897372f5ef681568a00
#
_cell.length_a   1.000
_cell.length_b   1.000
_cell.length_c   1.000
_cell.angle_alpha   90.00
_cell.angle_beta   90.00
_cell.angle_gamma   90.00
#
_symmetry.space_group_name_H-M   'P 1'
#
loop_
_entity.id
_entity.type
_entity.pdbx_description
1 polymer ?
#
loop_
_entity_poly.entity_id
_entity_poly.type
_entity_poly.pdbx_seq_one_letter_code
_entity_poly.pdbx_strand_id
1 'polypeptide(L)'
;MNENLAYVAENGSAWGAPYPVNWGSINDAFGNMGGSGATLGLIIAIFLVGKRNKAQYSIAKMSLAPGLFNINEPIIFGLPIVMNPLYIIPFILSPIVCNIIGYISVVVLQLMPPIAYSVAWTTPGFLIPFLGSGANNIM
;
A
#
# COMPACT_ATOMS: atom_id res chain seq x y z
N MET A 1 -17.93 -1.66 0.49
CA MET A 1 -17.28 -2.51 1.51
C MET A 1 -18.29 -3.35 2.29
N ASN A 2 -19.33 -2.74 2.87
CA ASN A 2 -20.36 -3.49 3.62
C ASN A 2 -21.06 -4.58 2.81
N GLU A 3 -21.31 -4.35 1.53
CA GLU A 3 -21.95 -5.35 0.64
C GLU A 3 -21.00 -6.52 0.32
N ASN A 4 -19.69 -6.25 0.17
CA ASN A 4 -18.70 -7.33 0.04
C ASN A 4 -18.61 -8.15 1.33
N LEU A 5 -18.73 -7.51 2.49
CA LEU A 5 -18.75 -8.17 3.79
C LEU A 5 -20.00 -9.06 3.93
N ALA A 6 -21.15 -8.56 3.53
CA ALA A 6 -22.39 -9.34 3.52
C ALA A 6 -22.27 -10.56 2.59
N TYR A 7 -21.71 -10.37 1.40
CA TYR A 7 -21.46 -11.46 0.45
C TYR A 7 -20.54 -12.53 1.04
N VAL A 8 -19.48 -12.14 1.73
CA VAL A 8 -18.57 -13.09 2.39
C VAL A 8 -19.26 -13.83 3.53
N ALA A 9 -20.13 -13.16 4.29
CA ALA A 9 -20.88 -13.78 5.37
C ALA A 9 -21.87 -14.84 4.85
N GLU A 10 -22.43 -14.64 3.65
CA GLU A 10 -23.35 -15.58 3.01
C GLU A 10 -22.63 -16.75 2.29
N ASN A 11 -21.53 -16.44 1.61
CA ASN A 11 -20.84 -17.39 0.70
C ASN A 11 -19.53 -17.96 1.29
N GLY A 12 -19.05 -17.45 2.41
CA GLY A 12 -17.81 -17.88 3.05
C GLY A 12 -16.51 -17.53 2.32
N SER A 13 -16.58 -16.78 1.20
CA SER A 13 -15.43 -16.38 0.39
C SER A 13 -15.61 -15.00 -0.20
N ALA A 14 -14.51 -14.27 -0.34
CA ALA A 14 -14.48 -12.96 -0.99
C ALA A 14 -14.40 -13.06 -2.54
N TRP A 15 -14.18 -14.24 -3.08
CA TRP A 15 -14.17 -14.47 -4.51
C TRP A 15 -15.56 -14.24 -5.11
N GLY A 16 -15.61 -13.40 -6.16
CA GLY A 16 -16.88 -13.06 -6.80
C GLY A 16 -17.71 -12.00 -6.10
N ALA A 17 -17.15 -11.31 -5.09
CA ALA A 17 -17.83 -10.21 -4.41
C ALA A 17 -18.31 -9.13 -5.40
N PRO A 18 -19.48 -8.53 -5.19
CA PRO A 18 -20.14 -7.65 -6.16
C PRO A 18 -19.35 -6.37 -6.46
N TYR A 19 -18.51 -5.92 -5.55
CA TYR A 19 -17.71 -4.70 -5.70
C TYR A 19 -16.21 -4.96 -5.61
N PRO A 20 -15.58 -5.45 -6.69
CA PRO A 20 -14.14 -5.71 -6.71
C PRO A 20 -13.32 -4.40 -6.62
N VAL A 21 -13.87 -3.30 -7.16
CA VAL A 21 -13.24 -1.99 -7.11
C VAL A 21 -13.75 -1.23 -5.89
N ASN A 22 -12.99 -1.24 -4.83
CA ASN A 22 -13.26 -0.40 -3.65
C ASN A 22 -11.94 0.19 -3.14
N TRP A 23 -12.05 1.19 -2.26
CA TRP A 23 -10.88 1.88 -1.72
C TRP A 23 -9.88 0.92 -1.06
N GLY A 24 -10.39 0.01 -0.23
CA GLY A 24 -9.56 -0.98 0.45
C GLY A 24 -8.85 -1.94 -0.49
N SER A 25 -9.55 -2.44 -1.52
CA SER A 25 -8.99 -3.42 -2.47
C SER A 25 -7.87 -2.86 -3.33
N ILE A 26 -7.88 -1.57 -3.63
CA ILE A 26 -6.93 -0.95 -4.55
C ILE A 26 -6.00 -0.01 -3.82
N ASN A 27 -6.51 1.03 -3.16
CA ASN A 27 -5.66 2.04 -2.57
C ASN A 27 -4.97 1.57 -1.28
N ASP A 28 -5.70 0.96 -0.34
CA ASP A 28 -5.10 0.53 0.92
C ASP A 28 -4.17 -0.67 0.72
N ALA A 29 -4.50 -1.56 -0.22
CA ALA A 29 -3.69 -2.73 -0.52
C ALA A 29 -2.43 -2.42 -1.34
N PHE A 30 -2.50 -1.50 -2.29
CA PHE A 30 -1.42 -1.25 -3.26
C PHE A 30 -0.90 0.19 -3.22
N GLY A 31 -1.79 1.18 -3.20
CA GLY A 31 -1.42 2.60 -3.34
C GLY A 31 -0.77 3.20 -2.09
N ASN A 32 -1.00 2.59 -0.93
CA ASN A 32 -0.62 3.17 0.38
C ASN A 32 0.54 2.43 1.07
N MET A 33 1.33 1.67 0.32
CA MET A 33 2.49 0.96 0.88
C MET A 33 3.55 1.91 1.45
N GLY A 34 3.65 1.97 2.77
CA GLY A 34 4.53 2.90 3.48
C GLY A 34 3.89 4.27 3.69
N GLY A 35 2.56 4.37 3.62
CA GLY A 35 1.79 5.59 3.75
C GLY A 35 1.59 6.33 2.43
N SER A 36 1.08 7.56 2.50
CA SER A 36 0.80 8.36 1.31
C SER A 36 2.05 8.55 0.44
N GLY A 37 1.89 8.42 -0.87
CA GLY A 37 2.99 8.50 -1.83
C GLY A 37 3.77 7.20 -2.00
N ALA A 38 3.30 6.08 -1.42
CA ALA A 38 3.98 4.76 -1.47
C ALA A 38 5.46 4.87 -1.04
N THR A 39 5.72 5.60 0.03
CA THR A 39 7.08 6.00 0.46
C THR A 39 7.97 4.83 0.88
N LEU A 40 7.42 3.64 1.13
CA LEU A 40 8.24 2.44 1.37
C LEU A 40 9.17 2.15 0.18
N GLY A 41 8.69 2.37 -1.05
CA GLY A 41 9.50 2.26 -2.27
C GLY A 41 10.68 3.25 -2.28
N LEU A 42 10.45 4.48 -1.83
CA LEU A 42 11.51 5.49 -1.70
C LEU A 42 12.55 5.08 -0.66
N ILE A 43 12.12 4.56 0.50
CA ILE A 43 13.03 4.06 1.54
C ILE A 43 13.93 2.95 0.98
N ILE A 44 13.33 1.98 0.27
CA ILE A 44 14.08 0.89 -0.37
C ILE A 44 15.06 1.44 -1.42
N ALA A 45 14.63 2.37 -2.26
CA ALA A 45 15.48 3.00 -3.27
C ALA A 45 16.69 3.69 -2.65
N ILE A 46 16.50 4.40 -1.52
CA ILE A 46 17.60 5.05 -0.80
C ILE A 46 18.57 4.00 -0.24
N PHE A 47 18.10 2.86 0.25
CA PHE A 47 18.99 1.78 0.71
C PHE A 47 19.80 1.16 -0.42
N LEU A 48 19.24 1.08 -1.61
CA LEU A 48 19.94 0.49 -2.77
C LEU A 48 20.95 1.46 -3.40
N VAL A 49 20.57 2.71 -3.59
CA VAL A 49 21.32 3.67 -4.39
C VAL A 49 21.88 4.85 -3.56
N GLY A 50 21.18 5.21 -2.48
CA GLY A 50 21.45 6.42 -1.68
C GLY A 50 22.61 6.33 -0.70
N LYS A 51 23.40 5.25 -0.69
CA LYS A 51 24.52 5.04 0.27
C LYS A 51 25.57 6.13 0.28
N ARG A 52 25.69 6.88 -0.81
CA ARG A 52 26.65 8.02 -0.93
C ARG A 52 26.21 9.23 -0.10
N ASN A 53 24.93 9.44 0.08
CA ASN A 53 24.40 10.54 0.88
C ASN A 53 24.04 10.05 2.29
N LYS A 54 24.96 10.25 3.22
CA LYS A 54 24.82 9.79 4.60
C LYS A 54 23.57 10.37 5.30
N ALA A 55 23.18 11.61 4.97
CA ALA A 55 22.01 12.23 5.56
C ALA A 55 20.73 11.54 5.09
N GLN A 56 20.55 11.33 3.80
CA GLN A 56 19.39 10.63 3.24
C GLN A 56 19.30 9.19 3.74
N TYR A 57 20.44 8.51 3.79
CA TYR A 57 20.52 7.14 4.29
C TYR A 57 20.12 7.04 5.77
N SER A 58 20.56 7.99 6.60
CA SER A 58 20.18 8.04 8.02
C SER A 58 18.68 8.29 8.21
N ILE A 59 18.10 9.21 7.44
CA ILE A 59 16.65 9.48 7.44
C ILE A 59 15.87 8.24 7.01
N ALA A 60 16.27 7.57 5.94
CA ALA A 60 15.64 6.34 5.47
C ALA A 60 15.69 5.23 6.52
N LYS A 61 16.82 5.09 7.23
CA LYS A 61 16.99 4.12 8.31
C LYS A 61 16.04 4.39 9.48
N MET A 62 15.87 5.65 9.88
CA MET A 62 14.94 6.05 10.94
C MET A 62 13.48 5.88 10.52
N SER A 63 13.20 6.04 9.22
CA SER A 63 11.85 5.97 8.65
C SER A 63 11.41 4.55 8.31
N LEU A 64 12.31 3.57 8.35
CA LEU A 64 12.00 2.19 7.94
C LEU A 64 10.94 1.54 8.84
N ALA A 65 11.13 1.59 10.15
CA ALA A 65 10.20 0.97 11.09
C ALA A 65 8.81 1.62 11.01
N PRO A 66 8.64 2.95 11.15
CA PRO A 66 7.33 3.56 10.96
C PRO A 66 6.77 3.35 9.54
N GLY A 67 7.60 3.39 8.50
CA GLY A 67 7.18 3.16 7.12
C GLY A 67 6.59 1.77 6.86
N LEU A 68 7.04 0.75 7.56
CA LEU A 68 6.42 -0.59 7.51
C LEU A 68 4.98 -0.58 8.03
N PHE A 69 4.64 0.31 8.95
CA PHE A 69 3.30 0.51 9.51
C PHE A 69 2.53 1.64 8.82
N ASN A 70 2.92 2.00 7.61
CA ASN A 70 2.32 3.07 6.80
C ASN A 70 2.40 4.48 7.43
N ILE A 71 3.32 4.69 8.36
CA ILE A 71 3.60 5.99 8.99
C ILE A 71 4.80 6.60 8.26
N ASN A 72 4.58 7.63 7.47
CA ASN A 72 5.60 8.19 6.59
C ASN A 72 6.03 9.62 6.92
N GLU A 73 5.54 10.19 7.99
CA GLU A 73 5.94 11.53 8.43
C GLU A 73 7.46 11.69 8.58
N PRO A 74 8.20 10.74 9.15
CA PRO A 74 9.64 10.90 9.31
C PRO A 74 10.38 11.08 7.98
N ILE A 75 9.95 10.38 6.92
CA ILE A 75 10.60 10.51 5.61
C ILE A 75 10.11 11.75 4.85
N ILE A 76 8.84 12.10 4.94
CA ILE A 76 8.27 13.29 4.28
C ILE A 76 8.94 14.56 4.78
N PHE A 77 9.09 14.70 6.09
CA PHE A 77 9.69 15.89 6.70
C PHE A 77 11.21 15.83 6.69
N GLY A 78 11.79 14.65 6.85
CA GLY A 78 13.25 14.48 6.84
C GLY A 78 13.88 14.78 5.47
N LEU A 79 13.20 14.45 4.37
CA LEU A 79 13.67 14.71 3.00
C LEU A 79 13.02 15.92 2.33
N PRO A 80 12.34 16.81 3.02
CA PRO A 80 11.33 17.78 2.59
C PRO A 80 10.73 17.46 1.21
N ILE A 81 10.07 16.30 1.10
CA ILE A 81 9.57 15.75 -0.17
C ILE A 81 8.65 16.74 -0.90
N VAL A 82 7.75 17.39 -0.15
CA VAL A 82 6.75 18.30 -0.71
C VAL A 82 7.39 19.58 -1.30
N MET A 83 8.54 19.98 -0.79
CA MET A 83 9.25 21.20 -1.25
C MET A 83 10.29 20.91 -2.33
N ASN A 84 10.52 19.66 -2.68
CA ASN A 84 11.54 19.28 -3.65
C ASN A 84 10.89 18.63 -4.89
N PRO A 85 10.96 19.29 -6.07
CA PRO A 85 10.33 18.79 -7.29
C PRO A 85 10.86 17.40 -7.74
N LEU A 86 12.09 17.03 -7.35
CA LEU A 86 12.64 15.72 -7.67
C LEU A 86 11.96 14.60 -6.88
N TYR A 87 11.42 14.89 -5.70
CA TYR A 87 10.73 13.92 -4.85
C TYR A 87 9.21 13.98 -4.99
N ILE A 88 8.65 15.17 -5.25
CA ILE A 88 7.19 15.33 -5.33
C ILE A 88 6.60 14.61 -6.55
N ILE A 89 7.32 14.57 -7.67
CA ILE A 89 6.87 13.89 -8.88
C ILE A 89 6.69 12.38 -8.63
N PRO A 90 7.70 11.62 -8.18
CA PRO A 90 7.50 10.21 -7.87
C PRO A 90 6.54 9.99 -6.69
N PHE A 91 6.45 10.91 -5.73
CA PHE A 91 5.52 10.85 -4.62
C PHE A 91 4.05 10.84 -5.09
N ILE A 92 3.74 11.60 -6.14
CA ILE A 92 2.39 11.63 -6.74
C ILE A 92 2.19 10.45 -7.68
N LEU A 93 3.19 10.10 -8.49
CA LEU A 93 3.06 9.06 -9.51
C LEU A 93 3.07 7.64 -8.95
N SER A 94 3.83 7.38 -7.88
CA SER A 94 3.95 6.03 -7.31
C SER A 94 2.62 5.43 -6.90
N PRO A 95 1.76 6.09 -6.11
CA PRO A 95 0.47 5.52 -5.75
C PRO A 95 -0.46 5.34 -6.95
N ILE A 96 -0.36 6.20 -7.96
CA ILE A 96 -1.16 6.06 -9.19
C ILE A 96 -0.76 4.77 -9.92
N VAL A 97 0.53 4.54 -10.11
CA VAL A 97 1.05 3.32 -10.76
C VAL A 97 0.70 2.09 -9.93
N CYS A 98 0.89 2.14 -8.62
CA CYS A 98 0.53 1.05 -7.72
C CYS A 98 -0.97 0.73 -7.76
N ASN A 99 -1.83 1.73 -7.82
CA ASN A 99 -3.28 1.55 -7.93
C ASN A 99 -3.67 0.94 -9.29
N ILE A 100 -3.01 1.31 -10.38
CA ILE A 100 -3.21 0.70 -11.70
C ILE A 100 -2.81 -0.78 -11.66
N ILE A 101 -1.66 -1.10 -11.07
CA ILE A 101 -1.22 -2.49 -10.89
C ILE A 101 -2.21 -3.26 -10.03
N GLY A 102 -2.69 -2.65 -8.93
CA GLY A 102 -3.71 -3.22 -8.07
C GLY A 102 -5.02 -3.51 -8.80
N TYR A 103 -5.49 -2.56 -9.61
CA TYR A 103 -6.68 -2.75 -10.44
C TYR A 103 -6.51 -3.93 -11.41
N ILE A 104 -5.40 -4.00 -12.12
CA ILE A 104 -5.11 -5.10 -13.04
C ILE A 104 -5.06 -6.43 -12.28
N SER A 105 -4.41 -6.48 -11.11
CA SER A 105 -4.26 -7.69 -10.32
C SER A 105 -5.59 -8.21 -9.75
N VAL A 106 -6.44 -7.32 -9.27
CA VAL A 106 -7.72 -7.69 -8.62
C VAL A 106 -8.83 -7.92 -9.63
N VAL A 107 -8.96 -7.04 -10.63
CA VAL A 107 -10.12 -7.00 -11.52
C VAL A 107 -9.86 -7.78 -12.80
N VAL A 108 -8.71 -7.58 -13.45
CA VAL A 108 -8.40 -8.17 -14.76
C VAL A 108 -7.85 -9.59 -14.61
N LEU A 109 -6.82 -9.75 -13.81
CA LEU A 109 -6.14 -11.04 -13.63
C LEU A 109 -6.78 -11.90 -12.54
N GLN A 110 -7.61 -11.32 -11.67
CA GLN A 110 -8.25 -12.02 -10.56
C GLN A 110 -7.27 -12.88 -9.73
N LEU A 111 -6.07 -12.32 -9.49
CA LEU A 111 -5.03 -13.02 -8.74
C LEU A 111 -5.31 -13.06 -7.24
N MET A 112 -6.15 -12.15 -6.77
CA MET A 112 -6.58 -12.08 -5.38
C MET A 112 -8.03 -11.59 -5.29
N PRO A 113 -8.78 -12.04 -4.28
CA PRO A 113 -10.15 -11.58 -4.08
C PRO A 113 -10.18 -10.14 -3.60
N PRO A 114 -11.31 -9.45 -3.84
CA PRO A 114 -11.54 -8.11 -3.31
C PRO A 114 -11.51 -8.09 -1.78
N ILE A 115 -11.05 -6.98 -1.21
CA ILE A 115 -11.08 -6.78 0.23
C ILE A 115 -12.54 -6.60 0.69
N ALA A 116 -12.95 -7.43 1.63
CA ALA A 116 -14.26 -7.37 2.27
C ALA A 116 -14.18 -6.87 3.71
N TYR A 117 -13.10 -7.17 4.43
CA TYR A 117 -12.91 -6.77 5.81
C TYR A 117 -12.14 -5.45 5.91
N SER A 118 -12.57 -4.60 6.84
CA SER A 118 -11.83 -3.38 7.16
C SER A 118 -10.58 -3.72 7.96
N VAL A 119 -9.43 -3.36 7.42
CA VAL A 119 -8.13 -3.52 8.07
C VAL A 119 -7.64 -2.15 8.52
N ALA A 120 -6.99 -2.08 9.69
CA ALA A 120 -6.42 -0.82 10.18
C ALA A 120 -5.34 -0.33 9.19
N TRP A 121 -5.38 0.95 8.84
CA TRP A 121 -4.44 1.56 7.88
C TRP A 121 -2.97 1.49 8.34
N THR A 122 -2.74 1.35 9.65
CA THR A 122 -1.41 1.16 10.24
C THR A 122 -0.88 -0.27 10.08
N THR A 123 -1.66 -1.18 9.52
CA THR A 123 -1.19 -2.53 9.22
C THR A 123 -0.13 -2.47 8.13
N PRO A 124 0.97 -3.25 8.23
CA PRO A 124 1.95 -3.33 7.15
C PRO A 124 1.29 -3.58 5.79
N GLY A 125 1.63 -2.77 4.79
CA GLY A 125 0.93 -2.73 3.51
C GLY A 125 0.81 -4.08 2.81
N PHE A 126 1.81 -4.94 2.95
CA PHE A 126 1.78 -6.30 2.40
C PHE A 126 0.82 -7.27 3.12
N LEU A 127 0.42 -6.96 4.36
CA LEU A 127 -0.56 -7.76 5.12
C LEU A 127 -2.01 -7.30 4.88
N ILE A 128 -2.23 -6.08 4.40
CA ILE A 128 -3.57 -5.54 4.18
C ILE A 128 -4.37 -6.40 3.18
N PRO A 129 -3.84 -6.77 2.01
CA PRO A 129 -4.56 -7.65 1.09
C PRO A 129 -4.90 -9.01 1.71
N PHE A 130 -3.95 -9.59 2.43
CA PHE A 130 -4.11 -10.89 3.06
C PHE A 130 -5.20 -10.88 4.15
N LEU A 131 -5.13 -9.94 5.08
CA LEU A 131 -6.10 -9.82 6.17
C LEU A 131 -7.46 -9.36 5.68
N GLY A 132 -7.48 -8.40 4.74
CA GLY A 132 -8.71 -7.82 4.19
C GLY A 132 -9.52 -8.79 3.33
N SER A 133 -8.88 -9.79 2.75
CA SER A 133 -9.54 -10.87 2.01
C SER A 133 -10.01 -12.03 2.90
N GLY A 134 -9.78 -11.95 4.22
CA GLY A 134 -10.23 -12.96 5.19
C GLY A 134 -9.27 -14.12 5.39
N ALA A 135 -8.00 -13.97 5.01
CA ALA A 135 -6.92 -14.96 5.16
C ALA A 135 -7.21 -16.36 4.53
N ASN A 136 -8.34 -16.51 3.85
CA ASN A 136 -8.79 -17.79 3.30
C ASN A 136 -8.25 -18.10 1.89
N ASN A 137 -7.33 -17.28 1.37
CA ASN A 137 -6.96 -17.34 -0.04
C ASN A 137 -5.56 -17.89 -0.32
N ILE A 138 -5.03 -18.67 0.59
CA ILE A 138 -3.79 -19.44 0.37
C ILE A 138 -4.10 -20.95 0.16
N MET A 139 -5.36 -21.27 0.02
CA MET A 139 -5.74 -22.63 -0.37
C MET A 139 -6.44 -22.65 -1.72
#